data_968d5c6946394a01e02466afb634a904
#
_entry.id   968d5c6946394a01e02466afb634a904
#
_cell.length_a   1.000
_cell.length_b   1.000
_cell.length_c   1.000
_cell.angle_alpha   90.00
_cell.angle_beta   90.00
_cell.angle_gamma   90.00
#
_symmetry.space_group_name_H-M   'P 1'
#
loop_
_entity.id
_entity.type
_entity.pdbx_description
1 polymer ?
#
loop_
_entity_poly.entity_id
_entity_poly.type
_entity_poly.pdbx_seq_one_letter_code
_entity_poly.pdbx_strand_id
1 'polypeptide(L)'
;MALAAPLDRRTRGALVEAAARRHLLDAGLREIATNARYRGGELDLVMLDADARGNPRVVFVEVRYRSGKAFGDGAVSIDGRKQRKLVHAAQLFIASHRQFANADCRFDVVFADGDPERPNLRWLRDAFRADDP
;
A
#
# COMPACT_ATOMS: atom_id res chain seq x y z
N MET A 1 19.52 17.94 -27.62
CA MET A 1 19.20 17.37 -26.32
C MET A 1 18.42 16.08 -26.51
N ALA A 2 18.96 14.98 -26.05
CA ALA A 2 18.32 13.70 -26.21
C ALA A 2 17.16 13.60 -25.21
N LEU A 3 16.00 13.15 -25.68
CA LEU A 3 14.88 12.85 -24.79
C LEU A 3 15.22 11.59 -24.01
N ALA A 4 14.93 11.61 -22.71
CA ALA A 4 15.09 10.43 -21.89
C ALA A 4 14.15 9.34 -22.41
N ALA A 5 14.61 8.10 -22.41
CA ALA A 5 13.76 6.97 -22.75
C ALA A 5 12.61 6.87 -21.74
N PRO A 6 11.41 6.43 -22.17
CA PRO A 6 10.32 6.19 -21.23
C PRO A 6 10.74 5.19 -20.15
N LEU A 7 10.33 5.41 -18.93
CA LEU A 7 10.58 4.48 -17.84
C LEU A 7 9.83 3.18 -18.09
N ASP A 8 10.45 2.05 -17.81
CA ASP A 8 9.78 0.77 -17.87
C ASP A 8 8.79 0.64 -16.69
N ARG A 9 7.93 -0.38 -16.76
CA ARG A 9 6.89 -0.61 -15.76
C ARG A 9 7.47 -0.81 -14.36
N ARG A 10 8.57 -1.56 -14.26
CA ARG A 10 9.20 -1.87 -12.99
C ARG A 10 9.76 -0.62 -12.33
N THR A 11 10.45 0.21 -13.09
CA THR A 11 11.02 1.47 -12.61
C THR A 11 9.92 2.42 -12.18
N ARG A 12 8.85 2.54 -12.98
CA ARG A 12 7.70 3.37 -12.61
C ARG A 12 7.08 2.90 -11.30
N GLY A 13 6.88 1.59 -11.15
CA GLY A 13 6.33 1.02 -9.93
C GLY A 13 7.19 1.34 -8.71
N ALA A 14 8.50 1.21 -8.84
CA ALA A 14 9.42 1.52 -7.74
C ALA A 14 9.38 2.98 -7.34
N LEU A 15 9.31 3.90 -8.31
CA LEU A 15 9.22 5.33 -8.04
C LEU A 15 7.91 5.68 -7.33
N VAL A 16 6.80 5.11 -7.78
CA VAL A 16 5.48 5.36 -7.20
C VAL A 16 5.40 4.80 -5.79
N GLU A 17 5.91 3.61 -5.55
CA GLU A 17 5.95 3.03 -4.21
C GLU A 17 6.81 3.88 -3.27
N ALA A 18 7.95 4.39 -3.74
CA ALA A 18 8.79 5.27 -2.95
C ALA A 18 8.07 6.57 -2.57
N ALA A 19 7.31 7.13 -3.50
CA ALA A 19 6.51 8.33 -3.24
C ALA A 19 5.40 8.05 -2.22
N ALA A 20 4.71 6.92 -2.36
CA ALA A 20 3.67 6.51 -1.43
C ALA A 20 4.25 6.30 -0.02
N ARG A 21 5.39 5.62 0.06
CA ARG A 21 6.09 5.38 1.33
C ARG A 21 6.44 6.71 2.01
N ARG A 22 7.02 7.65 1.26
CA ARG A 22 7.37 8.97 1.80
C ARG A 22 6.13 9.71 2.32
N HIS A 23 5.05 9.64 1.57
CA HIS A 23 3.80 10.28 1.97
C HIS A 23 3.30 9.76 3.31
N LEU A 24 3.37 8.44 3.51
CA LEU A 24 2.96 7.81 4.76
C LEU A 24 3.90 8.15 5.92
N LEU A 25 5.22 8.15 5.66
CA LEU A 25 6.20 8.54 6.67
C LEU A 25 6.01 9.99 7.10
N ASP A 26 5.76 10.89 6.15
CA ASP A 26 5.51 12.31 6.45
C ASP A 26 4.23 12.49 7.26
N ALA A 27 3.28 11.58 7.13
CA ALA A 27 2.04 11.58 7.90
C ALA A 27 2.21 10.98 9.30
N GLY A 28 3.39 10.50 9.63
CA GLY A 28 3.70 9.99 10.96
C GLY A 28 3.69 8.47 11.11
N LEU A 29 3.42 7.73 10.04
CA LEU A 29 3.53 6.27 10.09
C LEU A 29 4.99 5.86 10.07
N ARG A 30 5.29 4.69 10.62
CA ARG A 30 6.64 4.13 10.63
C ARG A 30 6.68 2.91 9.71
N GLU A 31 7.79 2.70 9.04
CA GLU A 31 7.95 1.56 8.16
C GLU A 31 8.30 0.30 8.95
N ILE A 32 7.60 -0.79 8.63
CA ILE A 32 7.95 -2.12 9.12
C ILE A 32 8.62 -2.92 8.01
N ALA A 33 8.04 -2.94 6.83
CA ALA A 33 8.55 -3.73 5.71
C ALA A 33 8.08 -3.17 4.37
N THR A 34 8.81 -3.48 3.32
CA THR A 34 8.42 -3.20 1.93
C THR A 34 8.55 -4.47 1.12
N ASN A 35 7.67 -4.63 0.14
CA ASN A 35 7.71 -5.73 -0.83
C ASN A 35 7.84 -7.09 -0.16
N ALA A 36 7.02 -7.32 0.85
CA ALA A 36 6.97 -8.61 1.53
C ALA A 36 6.23 -9.61 0.65
N ARG A 37 6.93 -10.66 0.23
CA ARG A 37 6.40 -11.64 -0.71
C ARG A 37 6.09 -12.95 -0.01
N TYR A 38 4.92 -13.49 -0.32
CA TYR A 38 4.45 -14.76 0.20
C TYR A 38 3.84 -15.58 -0.94
N ARG A 39 3.75 -16.86 -0.73
CA ARG A 39 3.06 -17.71 -1.69
C ARG A 39 1.59 -17.27 -1.76
N GLY A 40 1.15 -16.86 -2.95
CA GLY A 40 -0.23 -16.45 -3.18
C GLY A 40 -0.52 -14.98 -2.92
N GLY A 41 0.45 -14.18 -2.50
CA GLY A 41 0.23 -12.75 -2.28
C GLY A 41 1.48 -11.97 -1.96
N GLU A 42 1.40 -10.66 -2.14
CA GLU A 42 2.48 -9.72 -1.89
C GLU A 42 1.93 -8.49 -1.17
N LEU A 43 2.73 -7.94 -0.26
CA LEU A 43 2.41 -6.70 0.45
C LEU A 43 3.40 -5.63 -0.01
N ASP A 44 2.89 -4.56 -0.60
CA ASP A 44 3.75 -3.47 -1.09
C ASP A 44 4.44 -2.75 0.04
N LEU A 45 3.68 -2.29 1.03
CA LEU A 45 4.19 -1.60 2.20
C LEU A 45 3.50 -2.13 3.44
N VAL A 46 4.25 -2.29 4.52
CA VAL A 46 3.71 -2.58 5.84
C VAL A 46 4.18 -1.48 6.77
N MET A 47 3.24 -0.75 7.34
CA MET A 47 3.53 0.42 8.16
C MET A 47 2.99 0.21 9.57
N LEU A 48 3.50 1.00 10.49
CA LEU A 48 3.03 1.01 11.87
C LEU A 48 2.41 2.37 12.17
N ASP A 49 1.19 2.36 12.64
CA ASP A 49 0.47 3.54 13.08
C ASP A 49 0.13 3.36 14.57
N ALA A 50 -0.50 4.33 15.17
CA ALA A 50 -1.00 4.23 16.53
C ALA A 50 -2.46 4.65 16.56
N ASP A 51 -3.25 3.99 17.42
CA ASP A 51 -4.62 4.42 17.66
C ASP A 51 -4.63 5.64 18.60
N ALA A 52 -5.85 6.15 18.90
CA ALA A 52 -6.00 7.34 19.74
C ALA A 52 -5.42 7.17 21.15
N ARG A 53 -5.21 5.95 21.59
CA ARG A 53 -4.62 5.62 22.88
C ARG A 53 -3.13 5.32 22.81
N GLY A 54 -2.54 5.41 21.60
CA GLY A 54 -1.14 5.09 21.38
C GLY A 54 -0.84 3.61 21.20
N ASN A 55 -1.87 2.75 21.09
CA ASN A 55 -1.66 1.33 20.83
C ASN A 55 -1.23 1.10 19.38
N PRO A 56 -0.31 0.15 19.12
CA PRO A 56 0.18 -0.08 17.77
C PRO A 56 -0.92 -0.64 16.86
N ARG A 57 -0.89 -0.19 15.62
CA ARG A 57 -1.78 -0.67 14.56
C ARG A 57 -0.92 -0.95 13.34
N VAL A 58 -1.01 -2.18 12.82
CA VAL A 58 -0.29 -2.56 11.61
C VAL A 58 -1.14 -2.19 10.41
N VAL A 59 -0.57 -1.44 9.48
CA VAL A 59 -1.26 -0.97 8.29
C VAL A 59 -0.63 -1.63 7.07
N PHE A 60 -1.42 -2.44 6.38
CA PHE A 60 -1.01 -3.07 5.13
C PHE A 60 -1.47 -2.17 3.99
N VAL A 61 -0.52 -1.69 3.19
CA VAL A 61 -0.80 -0.68 2.17
C VAL A 61 -0.55 -1.26 0.78
N GLU A 62 -1.60 -1.23 -0.03
CA GLU A 62 -1.50 -1.53 -1.46
C GLU A 62 -1.30 -0.23 -2.21
N VAL A 63 -0.33 -0.20 -3.12
CA VAL A 63 -0.06 0.97 -3.96
C VAL A 63 -0.56 0.66 -5.37
N ARG A 64 -1.44 1.52 -5.88
CA ARG A 64 -2.02 1.41 -7.22
C ARG A 64 -1.64 2.59 -8.06
N TYR A 65 -1.05 2.33 -9.22
CA TYR A 65 -0.65 3.39 -10.14
C TYR A 65 -1.37 3.25 -11.47
N ARG A 66 -1.83 4.38 -11.98
CA ARG A 66 -2.32 4.49 -13.35
C ARG A 66 -1.60 5.63 -14.05
N SER A 67 -1.06 5.36 -15.23
CA SER A 67 -0.55 6.42 -16.09
C SER A 67 -1.72 7.26 -16.59
N GLY A 68 -1.58 8.58 -16.52
CA GLY A 68 -2.64 9.49 -16.94
C GLY A 68 -3.55 9.94 -15.81
N LYS A 69 -4.60 10.68 -16.13
CA LYS A 69 -5.50 11.31 -15.15
C LYS A 69 -6.66 10.39 -14.83
N ALA A 70 -6.39 9.29 -14.19
CA ALA A 70 -7.43 8.29 -14.14
C ALA A 70 -7.92 7.91 -12.76
N PHE A 71 -8.07 8.84 -11.84
CA PHE A 71 -9.00 8.58 -10.76
C PHE A 71 -10.42 8.78 -11.31
N GLY A 72 -10.81 7.91 -12.23
CA GLY A 72 -12.19 7.90 -12.70
C GLY A 72 -13.11 7.74 -11.51
N ASP A 73 -14.19 8.43 -11.56
CA ASP A 73 -15.27 8.53 -10.61
C ASP A 73 -15.52 7.29 -9.76
N GLY A 74 -14.86 7.20 -8.61
CA GLY A 74 -15.13 6.17 -7.63
C GLY A 74 -14.88 4.73 -8.07
N ALA A 75 -14.40 4.53 -9.32
CA ALA A 75 -14.25 3.19 -9.88
C ALA A 75 -12.95 2.52 -9.47
N VAL A 76 -12.17 3.14 -8.59
CA VAL A 76 -10.89 2.57 -8.19
C VAL A 76 -11.11 1.81 -6.90
N SER A 77 -11.58 0.59 -7.04
CA SER A 77 -11.70 -0.34 -5.92
C SER A 77 -10.76 -1.52 -6.16
N ILE A 78 -10.34 -2.13 -5.11
CA ILE A 78 -9.61 -3.40 -5.17
C ILE A 78 -10.65 -4.50 -5.19
N ASP A 79 -10.63 -5.35 -6.21
CA ASP A 79 -11.60 -6.43 -6.33
C ASP A 79 -11.46 -7.46 -5.20
N GLY A 80 -12.48 -8.28 -5.01
CA GLY A 80 -12.53 -9.24 -3.92
C GLY A 80 -11.39 -10.28 -3.99
N ARG A 81 -10.99 -10.67 -5.19
CA ARG A 81 -9.88 -11.62 -5.36
C ARG A 81 -8.56 -11.03 -4.86
N LYS A 82 -8.29 -9.77 -5.21
CA LYS A 82 -7.08 -9.08 -4.73
C LYS A 82 -7.13 -8.86 -3.22
N GLN A 83 -8.30 -8.49 -2.70
CA GLN A 83 -8.48 -8.33 -1.27
C GLN A 83 -8.15 -9.61 -0.51
N ARG A 84 -8.63 -10.76 -0.98
CA ARG A 84 -8.35 -12.06 -0.35
C ARG A 84 -6.87 -12.39 -0.37
N LYS A 85 -6.18 -12.06 -1.46
CA LYS A 85 -4.72 -12.26 -1.54
C LYS A 85 -3.97 -11.38 -0.53
N LEU A 86 -4.41 -10.13 -0.39
CA LEU A 86 -3.80 -9.21 0.57
C LEU A 86 -4.05 -9.66 2.00
N VAL A 87 -5.26 -10.10 2.31
CA VAL A 87 -5.59 -10.63 3.64
C VAL A 87 -4.74 -11.87 3.95
N HIS A 88 -4.60 -12.77 2.99
CA HIS A 88 -3.77 -13.97 3.16
C HIS A 88 -2.31 -13.61 3.45
N ALA A 89 -1.74 -12.71 2.65
CA ALA A 89 -0.37 -12.25 2.85
C ALA A 89 -0.19 -11.57 4.21
N ALA A 90 -1.18 -10.77 4.63
CA ALA A 90 -1.17 -10.11 5.92
C ALA A 90 -1.18 -11.12 7.07
N GLN A 91 -1.98 -12.18 6.96
CA GLN A 91 -2.01 -13.25 7.97
C GLN A 91 -0.64 -13.93 8.10
N LEU A 92 0.01 -14.20 6.96
CA LEU A 92 1.35 -14.79 6.97
C LEU A 92 2.38 -13.84 7.56
N PHE A 93 2.25 -12.54 7.27
CA PHE A 93 3.14 -11.54 7.85
C PHE A 93 3.01 -11.49 9.37
N ILE A 94 1.80 -11.43 9.89
CA ILE A 94 1.56 -11.40 11.34
C ILE A 94 2.07 -12.68 11.99
N ALA A 95 1.86 -13.83 11.36
CA ALA A 95 2.34 -15.10 11.88
C ALA A 95 3.85 -15.15 12.05
N SER A 96 4.60 -14.41 11.20
CA SER A 96 6.06 -14.34 11.27
C SER A 96 6.59 -13.15 12.06
N HIS A 97 5.70 -12.31 12.60
CA HIS A 97 6.08 -11.11 13.36
C HIS A 97 5.28 -11.09 14.67
N ARG A 98 5.72 -11.93 15.62
CA ARG A 98 5.00 -12.18 16.89
C ARG A 98 4.74 -10.93 17.71
N GLN A 99 5.60 -9.92 17.60
CA GLN A 99 5.43 -8.65 18.29
C GLN A 99 4.13 -7.94 17.92
N PHE A 100 3.53 -8.29 16.78
CA PHE A 100 2.28 -7.69 16.30
C PHE A 100 1.08 -8.63 16.40
N ALA A 101 1.22 -9.78 17.08
CA ALA A 101 0.17 -10.80 17.12
C ALA A 101 -1.16 -10.28 17.67
N ASN A 102 -1.12 -9.33 18.58
CA ASN A 102 -2.32 -8.75 19.21
C ASN A 102 -2.59 -7.31 18.77
N ALA A 103 -1.87 -6.83 17.75
CA ALA A 103 -2.08 -5.48 17.24
C ALA A 103 -3.30 -5.44 16.32
N ASP A 104 -4.00 -4.31 16.33
CA ASP A 104 -5.02 -4.05 15.32
C ASP A 104 -4.37 -3.97 13.95
N CYS A 105 -5.10 -4.40 12.94
CA CYS A 105 -4.66 -4.33 11.55
C CYS A 105 -5.63 -3.52 10.72
N ARG A 106 -5.08 -2.84 9.72
CA ARG A 106 -5.87 -2.02 8.80
C ARG A 106 -5.32 -2.21 7.39
N PHE A 107 -6.21 -2.22 6.40
CA PHE A 107 -5.83 -2.27 4.99
C PHE A 107 -6.10 -0.92 4.34
N ASP A 108 -5.03 -0.29 3.87
CA ASP A 108 -5.09 1.00 3.19
C ASP A 108 -4.69 0.84 1.74
N VAL A 109 -5.14 1.78 0.91
CA VAL A 109 -4.72 1.85 -0.49
C VAL A 109 -4.22 3.25 -0.77
N VAL A 110 -3.08 3.35 -1.43
CA VAL A 110 -2.61 4.61 -1.99
C VAL A 110 -2.74 4.54 -3.50
N PHE A 111 -3.60 5.37 -4.03
CA PHE A 111 -3.78 5.53 -5.48
C PHE A 111 -2.83 6.61 -5.97
N ALA A 112 -2.17 6.33 -7.08
CA ALA A 112 -1.21 7.24 -7.68
C ALA A 112 -1.50 7.40 -9.17
N ASP A 113 -1.35 8.61 -9.67
CA ASP A 113 -1.42 8.87 -11.11
C ASP A 113 -0.42 9.95 -11.50
N GLY A 114 -0.31 10.20 -12.79
CA GLY A 114 0.52 11.26 -13.34
C GLY A 114 1.98 10.85 -13.46
N ASP A 115 2.88 11.80 -13.23
CA ASP A 115 4.32 11.58 -13.35
C ASP A 115 4.82 10.63 -12.25
N PRO A 116 5.44 9.50 -12.61
CA PRO A 116 5.95 8.56 -11.60
C PRO A 116 6.95 9.17 -10.63
N GLU A 117 7.68 10.22 -11.03
CA GLU A 117 8.65 10.88 -10.16
C GLU A 117 7.97 11.85 -9.19
N ARG A 118 6.80 12.36 -9.55
CA ARG A 118 6.00 13.28 -8.73
C ARG A 118 4.52 12.93 -8.88
N PRO A 119 4.12 11.74 -8.46
CA PRO A 119 2.75 11.31 -8.67
C PRO A 119 1.76 12.09 -7.81
N ASN A 120 0.56 12.20 -8.32
CA ASN A 120 -0.58 12.61 -7.49
C ASN A 120 -0.96 11.41 -6.63
N LEU A 121 -1.11 11.62 -5.34
CA LEU A 121 -1.41 10.54 -4.41
C LEU A 121 -2.76 10.78 -3.74
N ARG A 122 -3.53 9.70 -3.62
CA ARG A 122 -4.75 9.68 -2.84
C ARG A 122 -4.69 8.49 -1.90
N TRP A 123 -4.69 8.75 -0.61
CA TRP A 123 -4.60 7.73 0.43
C TRP A 123 -6.00 7.43 0.95
N LEU A 124 -6.44 6.19 0.75
CA LEU A 124 -7.71 5.69 1.27
C LEU A 124 -7.41 4.80 2.47
N ARG A 125 -7.74 5.29 3.66
CA ARG A 125 -7.56 4.53 4.90
C ARG A 125 -8.71 3.57 5.09
N ASP A 126 -8.41 2.40 5.65
CA ASP A 126 -9.42 1.39 5.98
C ASP A 126 -10.28 1.06 4.75
N ALA A 127 -9.60 0.76 3.65
CA ALA A 127 -10.24 0.59 2.35
C ALA A 127 -11.12 -0.66 2.28
N PHE A 128 -10.77 -1.69 3.04
CA PHE A 128 -11.56 -2.90 3.19
C PHE A 128 -11.11 -3.61 4.47
N ARG A 129 -11.90 -4.59 4.89
CA ARG A 129 -11.60 -5.38 6.10
C ARG A 129 -11.51 -6.85 5.76
N ALA A 130 -10.75 -7.58 6.58
CA ALA A 130 -10.54 -9.02 6.37
C ALA A 130 -11.84 -9.83 6.40
N ASP A 131 -12.84 -9.34 7.12
CA ASP A 131 -14.13 -10.00 7.27
C ASP A 131 -15.23 -9.49 6.33
N ASP A 132 -14.87 -8.61 5.40
CA ASP A 132 -15.82 -8.12 4.41
C ASP A 132 -16.24 -9.26 3.47
N PRO A 133 -17.52 -9.35 3.12
CA PRO A 133 -18.00 -10.38 2.19
C PRO A 133 -17.49 -10.23 0.77
#